data_f4a2da1c16ede35840de49adc62128a7
#
_entry.id   f4a2da1c16ede35840de49adc62128a7
#
_cell.length_a   1.000
_cell.length_b   1.000
_cell.length_c   1.000
_cell.angle_alpha   90.00
_cell.angle_beta   90.00
_cell.angle_gamma   90.00
#
_symmetry.space_group_name_H-M   'P 1'
#
loop_
_entity.id
_entity.type
_entity.pdbx_description
1 polymer ?
#
loop_
_entity_poly.entity_id
_entity_poly.type
_entity_poly.pdbx_seq_one_letter_code
_entity_poly.pdbx_strand_id
1 'polypeptide(L)'
;MSDPFDSWYGLAGGAVRPARPQLDAVLPELLVGEYPRVEDLPWLRDEHGVTAVVSLQDDADLASKRLRAADLERACADLGLGLHRAPVADGDAEALALRLPAIVERLRALIDAGGRVYLHCNGGYNRAPTVAIAYVHVHRGLSLDDACALVKQRRSCVVYASALQTCYGGPGSHG
;
A
#
# COMPACT_ATOMS: atom_id res chain seq x y z
N MET A 1 17.28 1.72 20.69
CA MET A 1 17.37 0.53 19.82
C MET A 1 16.90 0.97 18.44
N SER A 2 17.82 1.13 17.52
CA SER A 2 17.48 1.49 16.13
C SER A 2 16.84 0.26 15.46
N ASP A 3 15.71 0.49 14.80
CA ASP A 3 15.01 -0.51 14.02
C ASP A 3 15.98 -1.08 12.96
N PRO A 4 16.14 -2.42 12.82
CA PRO A 4 16.97 -2.99 11.78
C PRO A 4 16.57 -2.57 10.37
N PHE A 5 15.33 -2.07 10.16
CA PHE A 5 14.89 -1.44 8.93
C PHE A 5 15.50 -0.06 8.67
N ASP A 6 15.84 0.72 9.70
CA ASP A 6 16.48 2.03 9.52
C ASP A 6 17.89 1.92 8.92
N SER A 7 18.58 0.81 9.17
CA SER A 7 19.91 0.53 8.62
C SER A 7 19.86 0.19 7.12
N TRP A 8 18.73 -0.34 6.64
CA TRP A 8 18.53 -0.70 5.23
C TRP A 8 18.28 0.53 4.36
N TYR A 9 17.71 1.59 4.93
CA TYR A 9 17.39 2.84 4.23
C TYR A 9 18.40 3.96 4.44
N GLY A 10 19.51 3.70 5.15
CA GLY A 10 20.54 4.71 5.39
C GLY A 10 20.09 5.89 6.24
N LEU A 11 19.08 5.73 7.10
CA LEU A 11 18.41 6.82 7.80
C LEU A 11 18.97 7.14 9.20
N ALA A 12 20.14 6.67 9.55
CA ALA A 12 20.86 7.22 10.69
C ALA A 12 21.37 8.62 10.32
N GLY A 13 20.62 9.67 10.72
CA GLY A 13 21.12 11.04 10.63
C GLY A 13 20.54 11.93 9.53
N GLY A 14 19.27 11.78 9.15
CA GLY A 14 18.58 12.78 8.31
C GLY A 14 19.01 12.79 6.83
N ALA A 15 19.60 11.72 6.36
CA ALA A 15 19.97 11.58 4.97
C ALA A 15 18.73 11.45 4.08
N VAL A 16 18.71 12.19 3.01
CA VAL A 16 17.71 12.08 1.94
C VAL A 16 17.75 10.66 1.38
N ARG A 17 16.61 9.98 1.27
CA ARG A 17 16.50 8.72 0.55
C ARG A 17 17.03 8.92 -0.87
N PRO A 18 18.11 8.23 -1.29
CA PRO A 18 18.78 8.56 -2.55
C PRO A 18 18.05 8.07 -3.79
N ALA A 19 17.02 7.22 -3.62
CA ALA A 19 16.32 6.57 -4.73
C ALA A 19 14.80 6.79 -4.66
N ARG A 20 14.13 6.65 -5.81
CA ARG A 20 12.68 6.56 -5.93
C ARG A 20 12.13 5.41 -5.10
N PRO A 21 10.85 5.45 -4.67
CA PRO A 21 10.24 4.33 -3.96
C PRO A 21 10.27 3.07 -4.83
N GLN A 22 10.62 1.95 -4.21
CA GLN A 22 10.47 0.65 -4.87
C GLN A 22 8.98 0.34 -4.99
N LEU A 23 8.57 -0.08 -6.17
CA LEU A 23 7.18 -0.45 -6.45
C LEU A 23 7.14 -1.60 -7.46
N ASP A 24 6.05 -2.34 -7.41
CA ASP A 24 5.77 -3.42 -8.35
C ASP A 24 4.31 -3.34 -8.81
N ALA A 25 4.08 -3.63 -10.09
CA ALA A 25 2.74 -3.81 -10.62
C ALA A 25 2.24 -5.21 -10.24
N VAL A 26 1.35 -5.28 -9.27
CA VAL A 26 0.66 -6.52 -8.89
C VAL A 26 -0.39 -6.86 -9.94
N LEU A 27 -1.12 -5.86 -10.39
CA LEU A 27 -2.00 -5.90 -11.57
C LEU A 27 -1.65 -4.70 -12.47
N PRO A 28 -2.05 -4.69 -13.73
CA PRO A 28 -1.81 -3.54 -14.60
C PRO A 28 -2.31 -2.22 -14.01
N GLU A 29 -3.43 -2.26 -13.29
CA GLU A 29 -4.07 -1.12 -12.66
C GLU A 29 -3.72 -0.91 -11.18
N LEU A 30 -2.99 -1.83 -10.55
CA LEU A 30 -2.65 -1.78 -9.13
C LEU A 30 -1.14 -1.93 -8.90
N LEU A 31 -0.52 -0.83 -8.50
CA LEU A 31 0.87 -0.78 -8.07
C LEU A 31 0.95 -0.84 -6.54
N VAL A 32 1.90 -1.58 -6.03
CA VAL A 32 2.17 -1.70 -4.58
C VAL A 32 3.62 -1.33 -4.29
N GLY A 33 3.85 -0.48 -3.31
CA GLY A 33 5.23 -0.05 -3.04
C GLY A 33 5.45 0.68 -1.71
N GLU A 34 6.63 1.27 -1.63
CA GLU A 34 7.09 2.09 -0.51
C GLU A 34 6.38 3.44 -0.49
N TYR A 35 6.41 4.11 0.67
CA TYR A 35 5.85 5.46 0.78
C TYR A 35 6.51 6.44 -0.19
N PRO A 36 5.72 7.26 -0.91
CA PRO A 36 6.24 8.33 -1.74
C PRO A 36 6.50 9.58 -0.90
N ARG A 37 7.46 10.38 -1.32
CA ARG A 37 7.62 11.78 -0.90
C ARG A 37 6.93 12.70 -1.90
N VAL A 38 6.80 13.97 -1.55
CA VAL A 38 6.22 14.98 -2.45
C VAL A 38 6.93 15.00 -3.80
N GLU A 39 8.26 14.93 -3.81
CA GLU A 39 9.09 14.92 -5.01
C GLU A 39 8.98 13.66 -5.88
N ASP A 40 8.39 12.59 -5.36
CA ASP A 40 8.15 11.35 -6.11
C ASP A 40 6.81 11.35 -6.86
N LEU A 41 5.88 12.20 -6.46
CA LEU A 41 4.52 12.23 -7.02
C LEU A 41 4.46 12.53 -8.52
N PRO A 42 5.23 13.49 -9.07
CA PRO A 42 5.28 13.69 -10.52
C PRO A 42 5.75 12.44 -11.27
N TRP A 43 6.75 11.75 -10.75
CA TRP A 43 7.26 10.52 -11.34
C TRP A 43 6.22 9.39 -11.32
N LEU A 44 5.48 9.21 -10.22
CA LEU A 44 4.39 8.24 -10.17
C LEU A 44 3.31 8.53 -11.21
N ARG A 45 2.95 9.82 -11.41
CA ARG A 45 1.97 10.24 -12.40
C ARG A 45 2.49 10.04 -13.82
N ASP A 46 3.67 10.57 -14.12
CA ASP A 46 4.14 10.74 -15.50
C ASP A 46 4.77 9.46 -16.07
N GLU A 47 5.51 8.71 -15.25
CA GLU A 47 6.18 7.49 -15.72
C GLU A 47 5.38 6.22 -15.42
N HIS A 48 4.56 6.22 -14.36
CA HIS A 48 3.77 5.06 -13.99
C HIS A 48 2.28 5.20 -14.28
N GLY A 49 1.82 6.35 -14.77
CA GLY A 49 0.43 6.57 -15.11
C GLY A 49 -0.52 6.52 -13.90
N VAL A 50 0.00 6.74 -12.69
CA VAL A 50 -0.80 6.75 -11.46
C VAL A 50 -1.80 7.90 -11.51
N THR A 51 -3.05 7.61 -11.19
CA THR A 51 -4.13 8.60 -11.10
C THR A 51 -4.60 8.82 -9.65
N ALA A 52 -4.38 7.84 -8.79
CA ALA A 52 -4.74 7.91 -7.38
C ALA A 52 -3.72 7.19 -6.49
N VAL A 53 -3.52 7.72 -5.31
CA VAL A 53 -2.67 7.16 -4.25
C VAL A 53 -3.56 6.75 -3.08
N VAL A 54 -3.42 5.51 -2.64
CA VAL A 54 -4.04 5.00 -1.41
C VAL A 54 -2.95 4.78 -0.39
N SER A 55 -2.96 5.58 0.67
CA SER A 55 -1.97 5.56 1.73
C SER A 55 -2.50 4.88 2.99
N LEU A 56 -1.80 3.86 3.44
CA LEU A 56 -2.10 3.17 4.70
C LEU A 56 -1.29 3.72 5.88
N GLN A 57 -0.42 4.71 5.65
CA GLN A 57 0.36 5.34 6.71
C GLN A 57 -0.55 6.08 7.70
N ASP A 58 -0.31 5.86 8.98
CA ASP A 58 -0.89 6.67 10.05
C ASP A 58 -0.03 7.91 10.35
N ASP A 59 -0.43 8.71 11.33
CA ASP A 59 0.29 9.94 11.66
C ASP A 59 1.66 9.66 12.31
N ALA A 60 1.82 8.53 13.02
CA ALA A 60 3.11 8.12 13.56
C ALA A 60 4.08 7.71 12.46
N ASP A 61 3.60 7.00 11.43
CA ASP A 61 4.38 6.69 10.23
C ASP A 61 4.87 7.97 9.54
N LEU A 62 3.96 8.91 9.28
CA LEU A 62 4.30 10.17 8.63
C LEU A 62 5.36 10.95 9.44
N ALA A 63 5.16 11.05 10.74
CA ALA A 63 6.11 11.72 11.63
C ALA A 63 7.50 11.06 11.59
N SER A 64 7.56 9.72 11.63
CA SER A 64 8.81 8.96 11.57
C SER A 64 9.58 9.17 10.26
N LYS A 65 8.87 9.43 9.18
CA LYS A 65 9.42 9.70 7.84
C LYS A 65 9.59 11.20 7.55
N ARG A 66 9.31 12.07 8.53
CA ARG A 66 9.35 13.54 8.40
C ARG A 66 8.46 14.05 7.26
N LEU A 67 7.32 13.40 7.09
CA LEU A 67 6.30 13.79 6.13
C LEU A 67 5.16 14.53 6.84
N ARG A 68 4.51 15.41 6.10
CA ARG A 68 3.30 16.09 6.53
C ARG A 68 2.15 15.74 5.59
N ALA A 69 1.04 15.29 6.15
CA ALA A 69 -0.15 14.95 5.37
C ALA A 69 -0.59 16.11 4.46
N ALA A 70 -0.63 17.32 5.01
CA ALA A 70 -1.04 18.51 4.26
C ALA A 70 -0.15 18.84 3.05
N ASP A 71 1.14 18.52 3.10
CA ASP A 71 2.05 18.75 1.98
C ASP A 71 1.80 17.71 0.87
N LEU A 72 1.55 16.44 1.24
CA LEU A 72 1.18 15.40 0.30
C LEU A 72 -0.19 15.67 -0.35
N GLU A 73 -1.17 16.10 0.44
CA GLU A 73 -2.51 16.47 -0.05
C GLU A 73 -2.44 17.59 -1.07
N ARG A 74 -1.70 18.66 -0.75
CA ARG A 74 -1.51 19.79 -1.67
C ARG A 74 -0.80 19.37 -2.94
N ALA A 75 0.30 18.65 -2.83
CA ALA A 75 1.06 18.21 -3.99
C ALA A 75 0.25 17.25 -4.89
N CYS A 76 -0.54 16.35 -4.32
CA CYS A 76 -1.44 15.51 -5.10
C CYS A 76 -2.50 16.34 -5.81
N ALA A 77 -3.13 17.31 -5.13
CA ALA A 77 -4.12 18.18 -5.72
C ALA A 77 -3.55 19.00 -6.89
N ASP A 78 -2.37 19.58 -6.72
CA ASP A 78 -1.66 20.35 -7.77
C ASP A 78 -1.33 19.50 -9.01
N LEU A 79 -1.14 18.21 -8.82
CA LEU A 79 -0.84 17.24 -9.88
C LEU A 79 -2.09 16.58 -10.50
N GLY A 80 -3.27 16.84 -9.95
CA GLY A 80 -4.50 16.14 -10.34
C GLY A 80 -4.55 14.68 -9.90
N LEU A 81 -3.76 14.29 -8.89
CA LEU A 81 -3.77 12.95 -8.30
C LEU A 81 -4.82 12.88 -7.18
N GLY A 82 -5.62 11.82 -7.16
CA GLY A 82 -6.42 11.50 -5.99
C GLY A 82 -5.53 11.03 -4.83
N LEU A 83 -5.73 11.56 -3.62
CA LEU A 83 -5.10 11.03 -2.41
C LEU A 83 -6.17 10.52 -1.46
N HIS A 84 -6.08 9.23 -1.12
CA HIS A 84 -7.01 8.53 -0.23
C HIS A 84 -6.24 7.96 0.95
N ARG A 85 -6.37 8.60 2.11
CA ARG A 85 -5.77 8.10 3.34
C ARG A 85 -6.70 7.09 4.02
N ALA A 86 -6.17 5.92 4.30
CA ALA A 86 -6.81 4.86 5.07
C ALA A 86 -5.85 4.36 6.17
N PRO A 87 -5.56 5.19 7.17
CA PRO A 87 -4.49 4.94 8.12
C PRO A 87 -4.73 3.66 8.94
N VAL A 88 -3.71 2.82 9.01
CA VAL A 88 -3.64 1.61 9.83
C VAL A 88 -2.27 1.60 10.51
N ALA A 89 -2.24 1.45 11.83
CA ALA A 89 -0.99 1.38 12.57
C ALA A 89 -0.12 0.22 12.11
N ASP A 90 1.18 0.43 11.99
CA ASP A 90 2.11 -0.61 11.60
C ASP A 90 2.19 -1.71 12.67
N GLY A 91 2.22 -2.97 12.24
CA GLY A 91 2.21 -4.11 13.15
C GLY A 91 0.82 -4.49 13.69
N ASP A 92 -0.24 -3.75 13.38
CA ASP A 92 -1.59 -3.98 13.90
C ASP A 92 -2.48 -4.70 12.88
N ALA A 93 -2.41 -6.05 12.90
CA ALA A 93 -3.20 -6.89 12.01
C ALA A 93 -4.71 -6.83 12.32
N GLU A 94 -5.10 -6.57 13.57
CA GLU A 94 -6.51 -6.45 13.96
C GLU A 94 -7.10 -5.15 13.44
N ALA A 95 -6.40 -4.03 13.59
CA ALA A 95 -6.79 -2.76 13.01
C ALA A 95 -6.90 -2.85 11.49
N LEU A 96 -5.97 -3.57 10.84
CA LEU A 96 -6.08 -3.80 9.41
C LEU A 96 -7.32 -4.61 9.06
N ALA A 97 -7.60 -5.71 9.77
CA ALA A 97 -8.76 -6.55 9.52
C ALA A 97 -10.08 -5.76 9.61
N LEU A 98 -10.20 -4.87 10.59
CA LEU A 98 -11.40 -4.03 10.75
C LEU A 98 -11.62 -3.07 9.57
N ARG A 99 -10.57 -2.63 8.92
CA ARG A 99 -10.63 -1.65 7.83
C ARG A 99 -10.52 -2.26 6.43
N LEU A 100 -10.06 -3.50 6.35
CA LEU A 100 -9.72 -4.17 5.10
C LEU A 100 -10.85 -4.18 4.07
N PRO A 101 -12.12 -4.54 4.43
CA PRO A 101 -13.21 -4.52 3.46
C PRO A 101 -13.46 -3.13 2.86
N ALA A 102 -13.44 -2.08 3.69
CA ALA A 102 -13.66 -0.71 3.22
C ALA A 102 -12.53 -0.21 2.30
N ILE A 103 -11.29 -0.59 2.60
CA ILE A 103 -10.12 -0.24 1.78
C ILE A 103 -10.20 -0.96 0.43
N VAL A 104 -10.56 -2.24 0.43
CA VAL A 104 -10.75 -3.04 -0.79
C VAL A 104 -11.83 -2.44 -1.70
N GLU A 105 -12.97 -2.02 -1.13
CA GLU A 105 -14.03 -1.35 -1.90
C GLU A 105 -13.58 0.03 -2.43
N ARG A 106 -12.76 0.75 -1.69
CA ARG A 106 -12.15 2.00 -2.18
C ARG A 106 -11.26 1.75 -3.39
N LEU A 107 -10.39 0.72 -3.33
CA LEU A 107 -9.57 0.33 -4.46
C LEU A 107 -10.41 -0.03 -5.67
N ARG A 108 -11.47 -0.84 -5.45
CA ARG A 108 -12.42 -1.20 -6.52
C ARG A 108 -13.00 0.03 -7.19
N ALA A 109 -13.57 0.96 -6.41
CA ALA A 109 -14.19 2.15 -6.97
C ALA A 109 -13.21 2.99 -7.81
N LEU A 110 -11.96 3.13 -7.38
CA LEU A 110 -10.94 3.88 -8.10
C LEU A 110 -10.54 3.18 -9.40
N ILE A 111 -10.39 1.87 -9.37
CA ILE A 111 -10.00 1.05 -10.53
C ILE A 111 -11.15 0.95 -11.53
N ASP A 112 -12.38 0.74 -11.08
CA ASP A 112 -13.57 0.67 -11.95
C ASP A 112 -13.84 2.02 -12.65
N ALA A 113 -13.42 3.12 -12.06
CA ALA A 113 -13.43 4.44 -12.70
C ALA A 113 -12.32 4.64 -13.76
N GLY A 114 -11.57 3.59 -14.07
CA GLY A 114 -10.46 3.62 -15.04
C GLY A 114 -9.14 4.10 -14.45
N GLY A 115 -9.03 4.19 -13.13
CA GLY A 115 -7.81 4.65 -12.46
C GLY A 115 -6.71 3.60 -12.41
N ARG A 116 -5.47 4.08 -12.35
CA ARG A 116 -4.30 3.30 -11.98
C ARG A 116 -3.85 3.72 -10.59
N VAL A 117 -3.95 2.80 -9.63
CA VAL A 117 -3.81 3.11 -8.21
C VAL A 117 -2.43 2.72 -7.70
N TYR A 118 -1.81 3.62 -6.95
CA TYR A 118 -0.63 3.35 -6.15
C TYR A 118 -1.01 3.13 -4.70
N LEU A 119 -0.92 1.90 -4.26
CA LEU A 119 -1.21 1.46 -2.89
C LEU A 119 0.09 1.33 -2.12
N HIS A 120 0.23 2.03 -0.99
CA HIS A 120 1.45 1.96 -0.19
C HIS A 120 1.19 1.97 1.32
N CYS A 121 2.18 1.48 2.05
CA CYS A 121 2.36 1.68 3.49
C CYS A 121 3.74 2.33 3.72
N ASN A 122 4.54 1.90 4.68
CA ASN A 122 5.93 2.35 4.78
C ASN A 122 6.82 1.67 3.74
N GLY A 123 7.10 0.39 3.92
CA GLY A 123 7.98 -0.37 3.02
C GLY A 123 7.27 -1.07 1.87
N GLY A 124 5.95 -1.03 1.82
CA GLY A 124 5.18 -1.84 0.86
C GLY A 124 5.41 -3.35 1.05
N TYR A 125 5.65 -3.76 2.29
CA TYR A 125 6.07 -5.11 2.64
C TYR A 125 5.01 -5.92 3.41
N ASN A 126 4.20 -5.28 4.26
CA ASN A 126 3.19 -5.95 5.08
C ASN A 126 1.76 -5.48 4.76
N ARG A 127 1.38 -4.27 5.17
CA ARG A 127 0.00 -3.75 5.09
C ARG A 127 -0.50 -3.67 3.65
N ALA A 128 0.23 -2.99 2.78
CA ALA A 128 -0.18 -2.78 1.39
C ALA A 128 -0.29 -4.08 0.59
N PRO A 129 0.65 -5.03 0.65
CA PRO A 129 0.47 -6.33 0.01
C PRO A 129 -0.71 -7.13 0.56
N THR A 130 -1.00 -7.05 1.87
CA THR A 130 -2.19 -7.70 2.46
C THR A 130 -3.47 -7.16 1.84
N VAL A 131 -3.58 -5.84 1.68
CA VAL A 131 -4.73 -5.21 1.01
C VAL A 131 -4.82 -5.64 -0.46
N ALA A 132 -3.69 -5.70 -1.16
CA ALA A 132 -3.66 -6.14 -2.55
C ALA A 132 -4.15 -7.59 -2.72
N ILE A 133 -3.75 -8.50 -1.81
CA ILE A 133 -4.24 -9.89 -1.81
C ILE A 133 -5.75 -9.92 -1.61
N ALA A 134 -6.27 -9.17 -0.64
CA ALA A 134 -7.70 -9.09 -0.39
C ALA A 134 -8.46 -8.57 -1.62
N TYR A 135 -7.96 -7.53 -2.28
CA TYR A 135 -8.53 -7.01 -3.51
C TYR A 135 -8.57 -8.07 -4.63
N VAL A 136 -7.45 -8.77 -4.85
CA VAL A 136 -7.37 -9.82 -5.87
C VAL A 136 -8.34 -10.96 -5.56
N HIS A 137 -8.42 -11.38 -4.29
CA HIS A 137 -9.37 -12.41 -3.86
C HIS A 137 -10.81 -12.00 -4.14
N VAL A 138 -11.23 -10.83 -3.67
CA VAL A 138 -12.63 -10.38 -3.72
C VAL A 138 -13.06 -10.01 -5.14
N HIS A 139 -12.22 -9.30 -5.88
CA HIS A 139 -12.61 -8.68 -7.16
C HIS A 139 -12.03 -9.36 -8.40
N ARG A 140 -11.10 -10.31 -8.24
CA ARG A 140 -10.60 -11.16 -9.35
C ARG A 140 -11.05 -12.62 -9.23
N GLY A 141 -11.76 -12.97 -8.14
CA GLY A 141 -12.33 -14.30 -7.96
C GLY A 141 -11.32 -15.39 -7.71
N LEU A 142 -10.09 -15.06 -7.32
CA LEU A 142 -9.07 -16.04 -6.96
C LEU A 142 -9.28 -16.54 -5.53
N SER A 143 -8.87 -17.78 -5.23
CA SER A 143 -8.76 -18.22 -3.85
C SER A 143 -7.77 -17.33 -3.08
N LEU A 144 -7.84 -17.32 -1.75
CA LEU A 144 -6.86 -16.58 -0.95
C LEU A 144 -5.42 -17.04 -1.23
N ASP A 145 -5.22 -18.36 -1.39
CA ASP A 145 -3.91 -18.92 -1.66
C ASP A 145 -3.38 -18.50 -3.05
N ASP A 146 -4.23 -18.53 -4.07
CA ASP A 146 -3.85 -18.08 -5.42
C ASP A 146 -3.61 -16.57 -5.46
N ALA A 147 -4.43 -15.79 -4.78
CA ALA A 147 -4.24 -14.34 -4.65
C ALA A 147 -2.92 -14.02 -3.94
N CYS A 148 -2.62 -14.75 -2.86
CA CYS A 148 -1.35 -14.63 -2.13
C CYS A 148 -0.16 -14.99 -3.01
N ALA A 149 -0.25 -16.11 -3.76
CA ALA A 149 0.80 -16.54 -4.69
C ALA A 149 1.04 -15.50 -5.78
N LEU A 150 -0.03 -14.95 -6.38
CA LEU A 150 0.06 -13.91 -7.40
C LEU A 150 0.80 -12.66 -6.89
N VAL A 151 0.41 -12.16 -5.74
CA VAL A 151 1.04 -10.96 -5.16
C VAL A 151 2.50 -11.23 -4.81
N LYS A 152 2.82 -12.38 -4.18
CA LYS A 152 4.18 -12.75 -3.81
C LYS A 152 5.11 -13.00 -5.00
N GLN A 153 4.59 -13.44 -6.13
CA GLN A 153 5.37 -13.55 -7.38
C GLN A 153 5.80 -12.19 -7.92
N ARG A 154 5.02 -11.14 -7.66
CA ARG A 154 5.27 -9.80 -8.16
C ARG A 154 6.06 -8.95 -7.19
N ARG A 155 5.84 -9.15 -5.88
CA ARG A 155 6.46 -8.37 -4.83
C ARG A 155 6.87 -9.24 -3.65
N SER A 156 8.13 -9.11 -3.22
CA SER A 156 8.59 -9.72 -1.96
C SER A 156 7.83 -9.08 -0.80
N CYS A 157 7.14 -9.89 0.01
CA CYS A 157 6.32 -9.41 1.11
C CYS A 157 6.09 -10.48 2.19
N VAL A 158 5.83 -10.01 3.41
CA VAL A 158 5.29 -10.80 4.51
C VAL A 158 3.96 -10.17 4.93
N VAL A 159 2.87 -10.88 4.67
CA VAL A 159 1.51 -10.34 4.83
C VAL A 159 0.92 -10.65 6.19
N TYR A 160 -0.08 -9.89 6.60
CA TYR A 160 -0.87 -10.17 7.80
C TYR A 160 -1.92 -11.25 7.50
N ALA A 161 -1.47 -12.51 7.52
CA ALA A 161 -2.33 -13.65 7.23
C ALA A 161 -3.57 -13.72 8.13
N SER A 162 -3.43 -13.35 9.41
CA SER A 162 -4.55 -13.29 10.36
C SER A 162 -5.65 -12.32 9.93
N ALA A 163 -5.29 -11.15 9.37
CA ALA A 163 -6.25 -10.18 8.87
C ALA A 163 -7.04 -10.75 7.68
N LEU A 164 -6.37 -11.43 6.76
CA LEU A 164 -7.02 -12.09 5.62
C LEU A 164 -7.96 -13.21 6.08
N GLN A 165 -7.51 -14.03 7.02
CA GLN A 165 -8.33 -15.12 7.57
C GLN A 165 -9.55 -14.59 8.33
N THR A 166 -9.40 -13.53 9.10
CA THR A 166 -10.52 -12.90 9.82
C THR A 166 -11.59 -12.41 8.88
N CYS A 167 -11.21 -11.79 7.75
CA CYS A 167 -12.17 -11.18 6.82
C CYS A 167 -12.73 -12.17 5.80
N TYR A 168 -11.93 -13.14 5.35
CA TYR A 168 -12.24 -13.95 4.16
C TYR A 168 -12.02 -15.45 4.35
N GLY A 169 -11.50 -15.88 5.51
CA GLY A 169 -11.28 -17.29 5.86
C GLY A 169 -12.54 -17.96 6.40
N GLY A 170 -13.64 -18.01 5.63
CA GLY A 170 -14.86 -18.69 6.04
C GLY A 170 -14.69 -20.20 6.25
N PRO A 171 -15.61 -20.88 6.97
CA PRO A 171 -15.58 -22.31 7.11
C PRO A 171 -15.82 -22.98 5.75
N GLY A 172 -14.76 -23.36 5.06
CA GLY A 172 -14.81 -23.96 3.74
C GLY A 172 -13.67 -23.64 2.78
N SER A 173 -12.71 -22.79 3.18
CA SER A 173 -11.57 -22.43 2.31
C SER A 173 -10.40 -23.43 2.38
N HIS A 174 -10.65 -24.68 2.80
CA HIS A 174 -9.71 -25.78 2.70
C HIS A 174 -10.23 -26.76 1.64
N GLY A 175 -9.85 -26.49 0.40
CA GLY A 175 -10.06 -27.37 -0.73
C GLY A 175 -8.87 -27.28 -1.66
#